data_8511a0fa78b459675485949891a9b842
#
_entry.id   8511a0fa78b459675485949891a9b842
#
_cell.length_a   1.000
_cell.length_b   1.000
_cell.length_c   1.000
_cell.angle_alpha   90.00
_cell.angle_beta   90.00
_cell.angle_gamma   90.00
#
_symmetry.space_group_name_H-M   'P 1'
#
loop_
_entity.id
_entity.type
_entity.pdbx_description
1 polymer ?
#
loop_
_entity_poly.entity_id
_entity_poly.type
_entity_poly.pdbx_seq_one_letter_code
_entity_poly.pdbx_strand_id
1 'polypeptide(L)'
;YRQPHYSMISFIELHCGARDAGETRAVDTLLATLSRVELSEDVARRAVELRRELRLRLPDAVVLASADVEGCILVTRNTRDFPKDDPRVRFPYTI
;
A
#
# COMPACT_ATOMS: atom_id res chain seq x y z
N TYR A 1 -6.90 -6.31 -17.50
CA TYR A 1 -5.99 -6.73 -16.43
C TYR A 1 -5.03 -5.60 -16.07
N ARG A 2 -4.95 -5.25 -14.81
CA ARG A 2 -4.13 -4.13 -14.37
C ARG A 2 -2.88 -4.63 -13.67
N GLN A 3 -1.78 -3.92 -13.92
CA GLN A 3 -0.54 -4.20 -13.22
C GLN A 3 -0.70 -3.89 -11.72
N PRO A 4 -0.20 -4.76 -10.83
CA PRO A 4 -0.25 -4.47 -9.40
C PRO A 4 0.59 -3.24 -9.06
N HIS A 5 0.10 -2.47 -8.08
CA HIS A 5 0.76 -1.25 -7.61
C HIS A 5 1.07 -1.38 -6.12
N TYR A 6 1.91 -0.48 -5.62
CA TYR A 6 2.16 -0.36 -4.19
C TYR A 6 2.20 1.13 -3.81
N SER A 7 1.88 1.42 -2.56
CA SER A 7 1.90 2.80 -2.06
C SER A 7 3.26 3.13 -1.47
N MET A 8 3.53 4.44 -1.32
CA MET A 8 4.76 4.86 -0.63
C MET A 8 4.81 4.40 0.82
N ILE A 9 3.66 4.20 1.45
CA ILE A 9 3.61 3.63 2.80
C ILE A 9 4.18 2.20 2.80
N SER A 10 3.79 1.39 1.82
CA SER A 10 4.32 0.03 1.70
C SER A 10 5.83 0.04 1.46
N PHE A 11 6.32 0.98 0.65
CA PHE A 11 7.77 1.17 0.46
C PHE A 11 8.47 1.38 1.80
N ILE A 12 7.93 2.31 2.60
CA ILE A 12 8.53 2.63 3.89
C ILE A 12 8.48 1.44 4.84
N GLU A 13 7.32 0.79 4.94
CA GLU A 13 7.15 -0.33 5.88
C GLU A 13 8.06 -1.51 5.53
N LEU A 14 8.15 -1.84 4.25
CA LEU A 14 8.99 -2.96 3.82
C LEU A 14 10.47 -2.65 4.04
N HIS A 15 10.91 -1.43 3.75
CA HIS A 15 12.31 -1.07 3.97
C HIS A 15 12.63 -0.98 5.45
N CYS A 16 11.71 -0.49 6.28
CA CYS A 16 11.91 -0.45 7.72
C CYS A 16 12.01 -1.85 8.32
N GLY A 17 11.33 -2.83 7.72
CA GLY A 17 11.40 -4.21 8.19
C GLY A 17 12.62 -4.96 7.73
N ALA A 18 13.36 -4.45 6.75
CA ALA A 18 14.57 -5.10 6.26
C ALA A 18 15.70 -4.91 7.26
N ARG A 19 16.35 -6.01 7.66
CA ARG A 19 17.33 -6.00 8.74
C ARG A 19 18.78 -5.91 8.25
N ASP A 20 19.03 -6.18 6.97
CA ASP A 20 20.37 -6.15 6.42
C ASP A 20 20.32 -5.83 4.92
N ALA A 21 21.50 -5.73 4.31
CA ALA A 21 21.59 -5.38 2.90
C ALA A 21 20.96 -6.43 1.99
N GLY A 22 20.99 -7.69 2.37
CA GLY A 22 20.37 -8.75 1.59
C GLY A 22 18.85 -8.63 1.58
N GLU A 23 18.26 -8.34 2.74
CA GLU A 23 16.82 -8.14 2.84
C GLU A 23 16.38 -6.86 2.12
N THR A 24 17.16 -5.80 2.23
CA THR A 24 16.88 -4.56 1.49
C THR A 24 16.87 -4.81 -0.01
N ARG A 25 17.83 -5.58 -0.50
CA ARG A 25 17.91 -5.91 -1.92
C ARG A 25 16.71 -6.74 -2.36
N ALA A 26 16.25 -7.66 -1.50
CA ALA A 26 15.07 -8.46 -1.80
C ALA A 26 13.81 -7.57 -1.90
N VAL A 27 13.68 -6.60 -1.02
CA VAL A 27 12.58 -5.64 -1.08
C VAL A 27 12.63 -4.85 -2.37
N ASP A 28 13.81 -4.32 -2.73
CA ASP A 28 13.96 -3.55 -3.96
C ASP A 28 13.62 -4.39 -5.19
N THR A 29 14.01 -5.65 -5.20
CA THR A 29 13.71 -6.57 -6.31
C THR A 29 12.21 -6.79 -6.42
N LEU A 30 11.53 -7.01 -5.30
CA LEU A 30 10.09 -7.19 -5.30
C LEU A 30 9.38 -5.93 -5.82
N LEU A 31 9.75 -4.76 -5.29
CA LEU A 31 9.10 -3.52 -5.67
C LEU A 31 9.35 -3.15 -7.13
N ALA A 32 10.48 -3.59 -7.69
CA ALA A 32 10.78 -3.33 -9.10
C ALA A 32 9.80 -4.04 -10.04
N THR A 33 9.10 -5.06 -9.58
CA THR A 33 8.08 -5.76 -10.38
C THR A 33 6.71 -5.10 -10.30
N LEU A 34 6.56 -4.06 -9.47
CA LEU A 34 5.29 -3.39 -9.23
C LEU A 34 5.40 -1.93 -9.64
N SER A 35 4.25 -1.30 -9.86
CA SER A 35 4.21 0.13 -10.14
C SER A 35 3.96 0.89 -8.84
N ARG A 36 4.65 2.01 -8.67
CA ARG A 36 4.55 2.81 -7.45
C ARG A 36 3.50 3.90 -7.59
N VAL A 37 2.69 4.09 -6.56
CA VAL A 37 1.79 5.23 -6.45
C VAL A 37 2.43 6.25 -5.53
N GLU A 38 2.75 7.41 -6.08
CA GLU A 38 3.38 8.48 -5.30
C GLU A 38 2.37 9.08 -4.33
N LEU A 39 2.88 9.61 -3.22
CA LEU A 39 2.05 10.32 -2.24
C LEU A 39 1.84 11.75 -2.74
N SER A 40 0.85 11.92 -3.60
CA SER A 40 0.48 13.22 -4.16
C SER A 40 -0.50 13.93 -3.25
N GLU A 41 -0.81 15.19 -3.58
CA GLU A 41 -1.82 15.92 -2.84
C GLU A 41 -3.18 15.24 -2.95
N ASP A 42 -3.53 14.72 -4.12
CA ASP A 42 -4.80 14.03 -4.32
C ASP A 42 -4.90 12.80 -3.42
N VAL A 43 -3.82 12.01 -3.33
CA VAL A 43 -3.77 10.86 -2.43
C VAL A 43 -3.89 11.32 -0.98
N ALA A 44 -3.20 12.39 -0.61
CA ALA A 44 -3.26 12.90 0.76
C ALA A 44 -4.66 13.35 1.13
N ARG A 45 -5.34 14.08 0.24
CA ARG A 45 -6.71 14.54 0.51
C ARG A 45 -7.68 13.37 0.65
N ARG A 46 -7.56 12.38 -0.22
CA ARG A 46 -8.41 11.18 -0.12
C ARG A 46 -8.13 10.41 1.16
N ALA A 47 -6.86 10.36 1.59
CA ALA A 47 -6.50 9.70 2.84
C ALA A 47 -7.18 10.37 4.03
N VAL A 48 -7.26 11.70 4.05
CA VAL A 48 -7.95 12.42 5.11
C VAL A 48 -9.42 12.01 5.17
N GLU A 49 -10.09 11.95 4.01
CA GLU A 49 -11.49 11.54 3.95
C GLU A 49 -11.67 10.12 4.47
N LEU A 50 -10.84 9.20 4.00
CA LEU A 50 -10.97 7.79 4.41
C LEU A 50 -10.69 7.60 5.89
N ARG A 51 -9.71 8.33 6.44
CA ARG A 51 -9.43 8.25 7.86
C ARG A 51 -10.63 8.70 8.69
N ARG A 52 -11.32 9.73 8.25
CA ARG A 52 -12.50 10.23 8.96
C ARG A 52 -13.69 9.29 8.83
N GLU A 53 -13.92 8.77 7.62
CA GLU A 53 -15.08 7.92 7.35
C GLU A 53 -14.93 6.52 7.95
N LEU A 54 -13.76 5.91 7.78
CA LEU A 54 -13.55 4.52 8.14
C LEU A 54 -12.75 4.34 9.43
N ARG A 55 -12.31 5.44 10.03
CA ARG A 55 -11.52 5.43 11.28
C ARG A 55 -10.26 4.59 11.15
N LEU A 56 -9.66 4.59 9.98
CA LEU A 56 -8.43 3.86 9.73
C LEU A 56 -7.26 4.59 10.35
N ARG A 57 -6.20 3.83 10.68
CA ARG A 57 -4.94 4.44 11.02
C ARG A 57 -4.38 5.15 9.80
N LEU A 58 -3.55 6.16 10.03
CA LEU A 58 -3.06 7.01 8.94
C LEU A 58 -2.36 6.21 7.82
N PRO A 59 -1.46 5.27 8.11
CA PRO A 59 -0.83 4.51 7.03
C PRO A 59 -1.85 3.73 6.18
N ASP A 60 -2.85 3.14 6.82
CA ASP A 60 -3.86 2.37 6.10
C ASP A 60 -4.74 3.27 5.23
N ALA A 61 -5.05 4.47 5.73
CA ALA A 61 -5.80 5.45 4.94
C ALA A 61 -5.04 5.85 3.68
N VAL A 62 -3.72 6.01 3.79
CA VAL A 62 -2.88 6.35 2.62
C VAL A 62 -2.86 5.21 1.61
N VAL A 63 -2.81 3.96 2.08
CA VAL A 63 -2.82 2.81 1.17
C VAL A 63 -4.14 2.77 0.39
N LEU A 64 -5.27 2.88 1.07
CA LEU A 64 -6.56 2.88 0.39
C LEU A 64 -6.74 4.09 -0.52
N ALA A 65 -6.27 5.26 -0.08
CA ALA A 65 -6.34 6.47 -0.88
C ALA A 65 -5.56 6.32 -2.18
N SER A 66 -4.39 5.70 -2.10
CA SER A 66 -3.56 5.45 -3.28
C SER A 66 -4.31 4.59 -4.29
N ALA A 67 -5.01 3.56 -3.83
CA ALA A 67 -5.80 2.71 -4.71
C ALA A 67 -6.96 3.48 -5.33
N ASP A 68 -7.66 4.29 -4.53
CA ASP A 68 -8.82 5.05 -5.02
C ASP A 68 -8.43 6.08 -6.07
N VAL A 69 -7.38 6.85 -5.81
CA VAL A 69 -6.98 7.95 -6.69
C VAL A 69 -6.46 7.41 -8.02
N GLU A 70 -5.67 6.34 -7.97
CA GLU A 70 -5.08 5.78 -9.19
C GLU A 70 -5.99 4.75 -9.86
N GLY A 71 -7.10 4.38 -9.22
CA GLY A 71 -8.00 3.39 -9.77
C GLY A 71 -7.33 2.04 -9.97
N CYS A 72 -6.51 1.63 -9.04
CA CYS A 72 -5.70 0.41 -9.16
C CYS A 72 -5.90 -0.52 -7.97
N ILE A 73 -5.33 -1.72 -8.08
CA ILE A 73 -5.30 -2.69 -6.99
C ILE A 73 -3.92 -2.61 -6.36
N LEU A 74 -3.88 -2.44 -5.03
CA LEU A 74 -2.62 -2.36 -4.30
C LEU A 74 -2.28 -3.69 -3.64
N VAL A 75 -1.00 -3.98 -3.60
CA VAL A 75 -0.45 -5.11 -2.87
C VAL A 75 -0.04 -4.61 -1.49
N THR A 76 -0.48 -5.29 -0.44
CA THR A 76 -0.14 -4.94 0.93
C THR A 76 -0.01 -6.20 1.77
N ARG A 77 0.81 -6.12 2.81
CA ARG A 77 0.98 -7.21 3.78
C ARG A 77 0.10 -7.03 5.00
N ASN A 78 -0.50 -5.86 5.17
CA ASN A 78 -1.31 -5.57 6.34
C ASN A 78 -2.73 -6.08 6.11
N THR A 79 -3.08 -7.20 6.74
CA THR A 79 -4.39 -7.83 6.59
C THR A 79 -5.36 -7.47 7.70
N ARG A 80 -4.89 -6.80 8.78
CA ARG A 80 -5.71 -6.58 9.96
C ARG A 80 -6.66 -5.40 9.84
N ASP A 81 -6.22 -4.36 9.13
CA ASP A 81 -6.93 -3.08 9.14
C ASP A 81 -7.82 -2.88 7.93
N PHE A 82 -7.88 -3.88 7.04
CA PHE A 82 -8.71 -3.79 5.83
C PHE A 82 -9.71 -4.93 5.80
N PRO A 83 -10.93 -4.67 5.31
CA PRO A 83 -11.87 -5.75 5.03
C PRO A 83 -11.25 -6.74 4.05
N LYS A 84 -11.41 -8.02 4.31
CA LYS A 84 -10.78 -9.07 3.49
C LYS A 84 -11.29 -9.05 2.05
N ASP A 85 -12.49 -8.57 1.86
CA ASP A 85 -13.15 -8.55 0.56
C ASP A 85 -13.11 -7.19 -0.12
N ASP A 86 -12.32 -6.24 0.40
CA ASP A 86 -12.19 -4.94 -0.24
C ASP A 86 -11.42 -5.10 -1.55
N PRO A 87 -12.04 -4.78 -2.70
CA PRO A 87 -11.39 -4.99 -4.00
C PRO A 87 -10.20 -4.08 -4.26
N ARG A 88 -10.02 -3.04 -3.45
CA ARG A 88 -8.91 -2.10 -3.62
C ARG A 88 -7.58 -2.64 -3.11
N VAL A 89 -7.63 -3.70 -2.30
CA VAL A 89 -6.45 -4.22 -1.62
C VAL A 89 -6.30 -5.70 -1.93
N ARG A 90 -5.07 -6.10 -2.26
CA ARG A 90 -4.75 -7.50 -2.51
C ARG A 90 -3.59 -7.91 -1.63
N PHE A 91 -3.76 -9.02 -0.95
CA PHE A 91 -2.73 -9.54 -0.06
C PHE A 91 -1.86 -10.53 -0.84
N PRO A 92 -0.53 -10.33 -0.85
CA PRO A 92 0.35 -11.18 -1.68
C PRO A 92 0.46 -12.62 -1.15
N TYR A 93 0.16 -12.84 0.13
CA TYR A 93 0.16 -14.19 0.70
C TYR A 93 -0.66 -14.20 1.97
N THR A 94 -1.07 -15.41 2.35
CA THR A 94 -1.80 -15.61 3.60
C THR A 94 -0.82 -15.73 4.76
N ILE A 95 -1.11 -15.04 5.82
CA ILE A 95 -0.29 -15.07 7.03
C ILE A 95 -1.05 -15.78 8.12
#